data_f01d7225071c6a29ff004ab86c3e11bb
#
_entry.id   f01d7225071c6a29ff004ab86c3e11bb
#
_cell.length_a   1.000
_cell.length_b   1.000
_cell.length_c   1.000
_cell.angle_alpha   90.00
_cell.angle_beta   90.00
_cell.angle_gamma   90.00
#
_symmetry.space_group_name_H-M   'P 1'
#
loop_
_entity.id
_entity.type
_entity.pdbx_description
1 polymer ?
#
loop_
_entity_poly.entity_id
_entity_poly.type
_entity_poly.pdbx_seq_one_letter_code
_entity_poly.pdbx_strand_id
1 'polypeptide(L)'
;SSEKLPGKKALVVISSGTSMRKYGYLERVLAQLRLNNVETLVYDKILPNPIKEHVMEAAAICREEKCDFVVGLGGGSSIDSAKSIAVMACNDGDYWDYVSGGSGKGRPVTKALPIIAIPTTAGTGTEMDPWTVITHETAQEKIGFGCQLTFPTLSIVDPELMVSIPPHLTAYQGFDAFFHAAERFI
;
A
#
# COMPACT_ATOMS: atom_id res chain seq x y z
N SER A 1 -10.45 -17.52 7.51
CA SER A 1 -11.64 -16.68 7.69
C SER A 1 -12.53 -16.83 6.47
N SER A 2 -13.83 -16.83 6.66
CA SER A 2 -14.85 -16.93 5.60
C SER A 2 -15.11 -15.59 4.90
N GLU A 3 -14.24 -14.61 5.04
CA GLU A 3 -14.39 -13.33 4.35
C GLU A 3 -14.13 -13.50 2.86
N LYS A 4 -15.11 -13.11 2.08
CA LYS A 4 -15.09 -13.21 0.63
C LYS A 4 -14.16 -12.13 0.08
N LEU A 5 -13.19 -12.51 -0.76
CA LEU A 5 -12.33 -11.57 -1.46
C LEU A 5 -13.16 -10.60 -2.32
N PRO A 6 -12.73 -9.34 -2.47
CA PRO A 6 -13.55 -8.29 -3.08
C PRO A 6 -13.67 -8.39 -4.61
N GLY A 7 -12.99 -9.33 -5.25
CA GLY A 7 -13.02 -9.47 -6.71
C GLY A 7 -12.34 -10.73 -7.23
N LYS A 8 -12.11 -10.76 -8.53
CA LYS A 8 -11.54 -11.89 -9.27
C LYS A 8 -10.17 -11.60 -9.89
N LYS A 9 -9.76 -10.32 -9.92
CA LYS A 9 -8.45 -9.92 -10.45
C LYS A 9 -7.81 -8.88 -9.53
N ALA A 10 -6.59 -9.15 -9.07
CA ALA A 10 -5.86 -8.32 -8.11
C ALA A 10 -4.55 -7.79 -8.68
N LEU A 11 -4.21 -6.54 -8.36
CA LEU A 11 -2.85 -6.04 -8.46
C LEU A 11 -2.15 -6.21 -7.11
N VAL A 12 -1.11 -7.02 -7.05
CA VAL A 12 -0.27 -7.21 -5.86
C VAL A 12 0.92 -6.26 -5.94
N VAL A 13 1.02 -5.34 -4.99
CA VAL A 13 2.02 -4.26 -4.93
C VAL A 13 3.07 -4.60 -3.88
N ILE A 14 4.32 -4.67 -4.30
CA ILE A 14 5.47 -4.96 -3.43
C ILE A 14 6.61 -3.96 -3.69
N SER A 15 7.57 -3.91 -2.77
CA SER A 15 8.79 -3.13 -2.96
C SER A 15 9.71 -3.73 -4.03
N SER A 16 10.55 -2.90 -4.62
CA SER A 16 11.60 -3.29 -5.58
C SER A 16 12.73 -4.12 -4.96
N GLY A 17 12.71 -4.29 -3.63
CA GLY A 17 13.66 -5.14 -2.92
C GLY A 17 13.38 -6.63 -3.12
N THR A 18 14.33 -7.46 -2.72
CA THR A 18 14.26 -8.92 -2.93
C THR A 18 13.53 -9.68 -1.81
N SER A 19 13.26 -9.07 -0.66
CA SER A 19 12.77 -9.75 0.55
C SER A 19 11.47 -10.51 0.35
N MET A 20 10.48 -9.92 -0.33
CA MET A 20 9.17 -10.55 -0.55
C MET A 20 9.29 -11.87 -1.34
N ARG A 21 10.21 -11.92 -2.32
CA ARG A 21 10.50 -13.13 -3.09
C ARG A 21 11.44 -14.07 -2.32
N LYS A 22 12.52 -13.55 -1.74
CA LYS A 22 13.53 -14.33 -1.03
C LYS A 22 12.97 -15.15 0.13
N TYR A 23 12.02 -14.58 0.88
CA TYR A 23 11.37 -15.26 2.01
C TYR A 23 10.10 -16.01 1.62
N GLY A 24 9.74 -16.04 0.33
CA GLY A 24 8.58 -16.75 -0.20
C GLY A 24 7.23 -16.10 0.15
N TYR A 25 7.21 -14.88 0.68
CA TYR A 25 5.98 -14.21 1.10
C TYR A 25 5.07 -13.90 -0.10
N LEU A 26 5.65 -13.39 -1.19
CA LEU A 26 4.90 -13.15 -2.43
C LEU A 26 4.26 -14.44 -2.93
N GLU A 27 5.03 -15.53 -3.01
CA GLU A 27 4.53 -16.81 -3.54
C GLU A 27 3.40 -17.38 -2.67
N ARG A 28 3.49 -17.24 -1.35
CA ARG A 28 2.41 -17.62 -0.41
C ARG A 28 1.12 -16.84 -0.71
N VAL A 29 1.21 -15.53 -0.90
CA VAL A 29 0.04 -14.68 -1.21
C VAL A 29 -0.54 -15.03 -2.57
N LEU A 30 0.29 -15.16 -3.61
CA LEU A 30 -0.17 -15.53 -4.96
C LEU A 30 -0.85 -16.92 -4.98
N ALA A 31 -0.30 -17.89 -4.25
CA ALA A 31 -0.90 -19.21 -4.12
C ALA A 31 -2.28 -19.15 -3.45
N GLN A 32 -2.44 -18.38 -2.39
CA GLN A 32 -3.73 -18.20 -1.70
C GLN A 32 -4.76 -17.50 -2.58
N LEU A 33 -4.36 -16.45 -3.32
CA LEU A 33 -5.24 -15.79 -4.28
C LEU A 33 -5.69 -16.74 -5.39
N ARG A 34 -4.77 -17.54 -5.94
CA ARG A 34 -5.06 -18.55 -6.97
C ARG A 34 -6.02 -19.62 -6.47
N LEU A 35 -5.86 -20.13 -5.24
CA LEU A 35 -6.77 -21.09 -4.63
C LEU A 35 -8.20 -20.55 -4.47
N ASN A 36 -8.34 -19.23 -4.42
CA ASN A 36 -9.63 -18.54 -4.39
C ASN A 36 -10.12 -18.07 -5.78
N ASN A 37 -9.50 -18.58 -6.85
CA ASN A 37 -9.82 -18.23 -8.25
C ASN A 37 -9.65 -16.75 -8.55
N VAL A 38 -8.62 -16.10 -7.99
CA VAL A 38 -8.24 -14.72 -8.28
C VAL A 38 -7.05 -14.73 -9.23
N GLU A 39 -7.19 -14.05 -10.36
CA GLU A 39 -6.10 -13.72 -11.27
C GLU A 39 -5.23 -12.62 -10.64
N THR A 40 -3.93 -12.70 -10.80
CA THR A 40 -3.00 -11.78 -10.15
C THR A 40 -2.00 -11.17 -11.11
N LEU A 41 -1.79 -9.88 -10.98
CA LEU A 41 -0.67 -9.12 -11.53
C LEU A 41 0.23 -8.69 -10.38
N VAL A 42 1.52 -8.56 -10.63
CA VAL A 42 2.48 -8.08 -9.63
C VAL A 42 3.14 -6.81 -10.10
N TYR A 43 3.10 -5.78 -9.26
CA TYR A 43 3.87 -4.54 -9.43
C TYR A 43 4.95 -4.48 -8.35
N ASP A 44 6.22 -4.57 -8.75
CA ASP A 44 7.37 -4.75 -7.86
C ASP A 44 8.41 -3.62 -7.96
N LYS A 45 7.97 -2.40 -8.28
CA LYS A 45 8.87 -1.25 -8.44
C LYS A 45 8.84 -0.26 -7.26
N ILE A 46 8.08 -0.53 -6.20
CA ILE A 46 7.93 0.45 -5.11
C ILE A 46 9.24 0.66 -4.36
N LEU A 47 9.65 1.91 -4.25
CA LEU A 47 10.84 2.35 -3.51
C LEU A 47 10.55 2.49 -2.00
N PRO A 48 11.58 2.45 -1.14
CA PRO A 48 11.43 2.71 0.31
C PRO A 48 10.77 4.06 0.65
N ASN A 49 10.96 5.07 -0.18
CA ASN A 49 10.18 6.30 -0.19
C ASN A 49 9.38 6.31 -1.48
N PRO A 50 8.11 5.93 -1.46
CA PRO A 50 7.35 5.73 -2.68
C PRO A 50 7.14 7.06 -3.42
N ILE A 51 7.25 6.99 -4.73
CA ILE A 51 7.14 8.16 -5.62
C ILE A 51 5.84 8.12 -6.40
N LYS A 52 5.35 9.32 -6.73
CA LYS A 52 4.11 9.54 -7.47
C LYS A 52 4.11 8.80 -8.83
N GLU A 53 5.22 8.82 -9.52
CA GLU A 53 5.38 8.22 -10.84
C GLU A 53 5.08 6.71 -10.82
N HIS A 54 5.53 5.99 -9.81
CA HIS A 54 5.23 4.56 -9.65
C HIS A 54 3.76 4.31 -9.31
N VAL A 55 3.14 5.18 -8.53
CA VAL A 55 1.70 5.12 -8.25
C VAL A 55 0.90 5.28 -9.54
N MET A 56 1.23 6.28 -10.37
CA MET A 56 0.55 6.56 -11.62
C MET A 56 0.74 5.44 -12.66
N GLU A 57 1.96 4.90 -12.78
CA GLU A 57 2.26 3.76 -13.66
C GLU A 57 1.42 2.53 -13.24
N ALA A 58 1.45 2.16 -11.98
CA ALA A 58 0.72 1.00 -11.48
C ALA A 58 -0.80 1.17 -11.57
N ALA A 59 -1.31 2.39 -11.37
CA ALA A 59 -2.73 2.70 -11.54
C ALA A 59 -3.17 2.59 -13.01
N ALA A 60 -2.31 2.97 -13.96
CA ALA A 60 -2.59 2.79 -15.39
C ALA A 60 -2.69 1.30 -15.75
N ILE A 61 -1.75 0.47 -15.28
CA ILE A 61 -1.79 -1.00 -15.43
C ILE A 61 -3.07 -1.56 -14.82
N CYS A 62 -3.42 -1.12 -13.61
CA CYS A 62 -4.60 -1.59 -12.90
C CYS A 62 -5.90 -1.30 -13.67
N ARG A 63 -6.01 -0.14 -14.32
CA ARG A 63 -7.14 0.24 -15.18
C ARG A 63 -7.19 -0.58 -16.46
N GLU A 64 -6.07 -0.67 -17.17
CA GLU A 64 -5.95 -1.40 -18.44
C GLU A 64 -6.32 -2.87 -18.26
N GLU A 65 -5.79 -3.48 -17.23
CA GLU A 65 -6.01 -4.87 -16.88
C GLU A 65 -7.33 -5.13 -16.13
N LYS A 66 -8.09 -4.08 -15.82
CA LYS A 66 -9.39 -4.16 -15.13
C LYS A 66 -9.30 -4.90 -13.79
N CYS A 67 -8.34 -4.54 -12.97
CA CYS A 67 -8.23 -5.11 -11.63
C CYS A 67 -9.44 -4.71 -10.77
N ASP A 68 -9.91 -5.64 -9.95
CA ASP A 68 -11.05 -5.44 -9.05
C ASP A 68 -10.62 -4.88 -7.69
N PHE A 69 -9.39 -5.15 -7.28
CA PHE A 69 -8.83 -4.71 -5.99
C PHE A 69 -7.30 -4.68 -6.02
N VAL A 70 -6.72 -4.04 -4.99
CA VAL A 70 -5.27 -3.91 -4.83
C VAL A 70 -4.83 -4.57 -3.53
N VAL A 71 -3.72 -5.31 -3.57
CA VAL A 71 -3.09 -5.93 -2.40
C VAL A 71 -1.75 -5.26 -2.15
N GLY A 72 -1.57 -4.59 -1.01
CA GLY A 72 -0.27 -4.09 -0.55
C GLY A 72 0.41 -5.15 0.32
N LEU A 73 1.50 -5.75 -0.18
CA LEU A 73 2.30 -6.73 0.55
C LEU A 73 3.68 -6.15 0.85
N GLY A 74 3.99 -5.92 2.11
CA GLY A 74 5.29 -5.39 2.52
C GLY A 74 5.21 -4.44 3.69
N GLY A 75 6.16 -3.51 3.78
CA GLY A 75 6.14 -2.43 4.76
C GLY A 75 5.23 -1.27 4.35
N GLY A 76 5.25 -0.19 5.14
CA GLY A 76 4.43 1.01 4.91
C GLY A 76 4.45 1.50 3.47
N SER A 77 5.64 1.59 2.84
CA SER A 77 5.75 2.07 1.45
C SER A 77 4.92 1.26 0.44
N SER A 78 4.87 -0.06 0.57
CA SER A 78 4.07 -0.92 -0.33
C SER A 78 2.57 -0.74 -0.09
N ILE A 79 2.16 -0.61 1.18
CA ILE A 79 0.74 -0.45 1.54
C ILE A 79 0.27 0.96 1.17
N ASP A 80 1.05 2.00 1.46
CA ASP A 80 0.76 3.38 1.08
C ASP A 80 0.62 3.54 -0.44
N SER A 81 1.53 2.90 -1.19
CA SER A 81 1.42 2.86 -2.65
C SER A 81 0.15 2.14 -3.11
N ALA A 82 -0.21 1.00 -2.49
CA ALA A 82 -1.41 0.26 -2.83
C ALA A 82 -2.68 1.10 -2.61
N LYS A 83 -2.75 1.86 -1.50
CA LYS A 83 -3.86 2.81 -1.24
C LYS A 83 -3.94 3.88 -2.34
N SER A 84 -2.81 4.49 -2.67
CA SER A 84 -2.73 5.55 -3.69
C SER A 84 -3.07 5.02 -5.08
N ILE A 85 -2.61 3.83 -5.44
CA ILE A 85 -2.93 3.12 -6.68
C ILE A 85 -4.44 2.84 -6.76
N ALA A 86 -5.05 2.37 -5.67
CA ALA A 86 -6.48 2.09 -5.61
C ALA A 86 -7.34 3.34 -5.88
N VAL A 87 -6.91 4.50 -5.39
CA VAL A 87 -7.52 5.80 -5.71
C VAL A 87 -7.36 6.12 -7.19
N MET A 88 -6.11 6.09 -7.69
CA MET A 88 -5.83 6.50 -9.07
C MET A 88 -6.32 5.51 -10.12
N ALA A 89 -6.58 4.27 -9.77
CA ALA A 89 -7.25 3.31 -10.66
C ALA A 89 -8.71 3.70 -10.99
N CYS A 90 -9.35 4.50 -10.14
CA CYS A 90 -10.75 4.90 -10.27
C CYS A 90 -10.97 6.38 -10.58
N ASN A 91 -9.92 7.19 -10.60
CA ASN A 91 -10.05 8.64 -10.76
C ASN A 91 -9.11 9.14 -11.85
N ASP A 92 -9.53 10.20 -12.56
CA ASP A 92 -8.78 10.82 -13.64
C ASP A 92 -7.79 11.88 -13.12
N GLY A 93 -6.85 12.25 -13.97
CA GLY A 93 -5.86 13.30 -13.69
C GLY A 93 -4.59 12.76 -13.03
N ASP A 94 -3.94 13.60 -12.25
CA ASP A 94 -2.70 13.29 -11.52
C ASP A 94 -3.00 13.02 -10.05
N TYR A 95 -2.18 12.20 -9.39
CA TYR A 95 -2.34 11.91 -7.95
C TYR A 95 -2.29 13.19 -7.10
N TRP A 96 -1.45 14.17 -7.49
CA TRP A 96 -1.35 15.45 -6.79
C TRP A 96 -2.60 16.33 -6.91
N ASP A 97 -3.50 16.05 -7.86
CA ASP A 97 -4.81 16.70 -7.90
C ASP A 97 -5.65 16.40 -6.65
N TYR A 98 -5.42 15.25 -6.01
CA TYR A 98 -6.19 14.78 -4.85
C TYR A 98 -5.52 15.05 -3.51
N VAL A 99 -4.19 15.25 -3.50
CA VAL A 99 -3.43 15.57 -2.28
C VAL A 99 -3.82 16.96 -1.77
N SER A 100 -4.00 17.07 -0.44
CA SER A 100 -4.29 18.34 0.23
C SER A 100 -3.02 18.86 0.89
N GLY A 101 -2.48 19.95 0.40
CA GLY A 101 -1.24 20.57 0.91
C GLY A 101 -0.16 20.68 -0.16
N GLY A 102 0.88 21.47 0.11
CA GLY A 102 1.92 21.78 -0.85
C GLY A 102 1.34 22.31 -2.16
N SER A 103 1.80 21.77 -3.28
CA SER A 103 1.27 22.05 -4.63
C SER A 103 0.04 21.23 -4.99
N GLY A 104 -0.49 20.42 -4.08
CA GLY A 104 -1.68 19.62 -4.27
C GLY A 104 -2.96 20.45 -4.40
N LYS A 105 -3.96 19.93 -5.14
CA LYS A 105 -5.19 20.68 -5.42
C LYS A 105 -6.36 20.34 -4.50
N GLY A 106 -6.24 19.31 -3.66
CA GLY A 106 -7.26 18.92 -2.70
C GLY A 106 -8.58 18.45 -3.34
N ARG A 107 -8.54 17.93 -4.57
CA ARG A 107 -9.73 17.43 -5.26
C ARG A 107 -10.31 16.24 -4.48
N PRO A 108 -11.63 16.18 -4.26
CA PRO A 108 -12.23 15.08 -3.52
C PRO A 108 -12.11 13.74 -4.27
N VAL A 109 -11.73 12.68 -3.55
CA VAL A 109 -11.79 11.31 -4.07
C VAL A 109 -13.22 10.81 -4.01
N THR A 110 -13.74 10.33 -5.13
CA THR A 110 -15.12 9.85 -5.23
C THR A 110 -15.23 8.33 -5.24
N LYS A 111 -14.16 7.64 -5.65
CA LYS A 111 -14.08 6.18 -5.74
C LYS A 111 -12.66 5.69 -5.46
N ALA A 112 -12.54 4.47 -4.96
CA ALA A 112 -11.28 3.72 -4.91
C ALA A 112 -11.60 2.22 -5.06
N LEU A 113 -10.62 1.45 -5.54
CA LEU A 113 -10.72 0.00 -5.48
C LEU A 113 -10.61 -0.47 -4.03
N PRO A 114 -11.20 -1.61 -3.66
CA PRO A 114 -10.94 -2.26 -2.37
C PRO A 114 -9.44 -2.51 -2.17
N ILE A 115 -8.97 -2.36 -0.93
CA ILE A 115 -7.57 -2.49 -0.56
C ILE A 115 -7.42 -3.63 0.45
N ILE A 116 -6.50 -4.55 0.18
CA ILE A 116 -6.07 -5.56 1.15
C ILE A 116 -4.65 -5.21 1.58
N ALA A 117 -4.43 -5.03 2.88
CA ALA A 117 -3.10 -4.77 3.44
C ALA A 117 -2.53 -6.03 4.11
N ILE A 118 -1.30 -6.38 3.75
CA ILE A 118 -0.55 -7.50 4.34
C ILE A 118 0.81 -6.97 4.80
N PRO A 119 0.90 -6.43 6.03
CA PRO A 119 2.13 -5.86 6.54
C PRO A 119 3.17 -6.94 6.84
N THR A 120 4.43 -6.65 6.48
CA THR A 120 5.59 -7.47 6.83
C THR A 120 6.53 -6.73 7.78
N THR A 121 6.12 -5.55 8.25
CA THR A 121 6.80 -4.70 9.24
C THR A 121 5.78 -4.19 10.26
N ALA A 122 6.23 -3.90 11.46
CA ALA A 122 5.44 -3.23 12.50
C ALA A 122 5.84 -1.75 12.57
N GLY A 123 5.09 -0.92 13.30
CA GLY A 123 5.42 0.47 13.61
C GLY A 123 4.51 1.47 12.93
N THR A 124 4.43 1.46 11.62
CA THR A 124 3.67 2.48 10.85
C THR A 124 2.16 2.44 11.08
N GLY A 125 1.57 1.28 11.39
CA GLY A 125 0.12 1.14 11.55
C GLY A 125 -0.71 1.36 10.28
N THR A 126 -0.07 1.51 9.12
CA THR A 126 -0.75 1.86 7.86
C THR A 126 -1.81 0.83 7.43
N GLU A 127 -1.75 -0.39 7.94
CA GLU A 127 -2.78 -1.41 7.70
C GLU A 127 -4.10 -1.10 8.41
N MET A 128 -4.11 -0.16 9.36
CA MET A 128 -5.28 0.19 10.19
C MET A 128 -5.74 1.64 10.02
N ASP A 129 -5.09 2.41 9.17
CA ASP A 129 -5.39 3.82 8.95
C ASP A 129 -5.61 4.16 7.45
N PRO A 130 -6.12 5.36 7.12
CA PRO A 130 -6.32 5.77 5.73
C PRO A 130 -5.08 6.45 5.13
N TRP A 131 -4.06 6.75 5.91
CA TRP A 131 -2.96 7.59 5.49
C TRP A 131 -2.01 6.88 4.53
N THR A 132 -1.47 7.63 3.60
CA THR A 132 -0.47 7.24 2.62
C THR A 132 0.49 8.41 2.43
N VAL A 133 1.78 8.15 2.41
CA VAL A 133 2.81 9.18 2.26
C VAL A 133 3.58 8.93 0.96
N ILE A 134 3.39 9.82 -0.01
CA ILE A 134 3.97 9.73 -1.35
C ILE A 134 4.86 10.94 -1.61
N THR A 135 5.96 10.72 -2.32
CA THR A 135 6.89 11.76 -2.75
C THR A 135 6.61 12.20 -4.18
N HIS A 136 6.54 13.50 -4.40
CA HIS A 136 6.57 14.11 -5.72
C HIS A 136 7.98 14.65 -5.98
N GLU A 137 8.78 13.87 -6.73
CA GLU A 137 10.21 14.18 -6.90
C GLU A 137 10.44 15.53 -7.57
N THR A 138 9.70 15.86 -8.63
CA THR A 138 9.86 17.12 -9.36
C THR A 138 9.49 18.34 -8.50
N ALA A 139 8.44 18.24 -7.69
CA ALA A 139 8.04 19.31 -6.78
C ALA A 139 8.86 19.32 -5.48
N GLN A 140 9.68 18.29 -5.23
CA GLN A 140 10.42 18.07 -3.98
C GLN A 140 9.50 18.08 -2.74
N GLU A 141 8.32 17.50 -2.87
CA GLU A 141 7.32 17.41 -1.82
C GLU A 141 7.11 15.95 -1.37
N LYS A 142 6.93 15.76 -0.07
CA LYS A 142 6.55 14.47 0.52
C LYS A 142 5.37 14.73 1.43
N ILE A 143 4.17 14.31 1.02
CA ILE A 143 2.93 14.73 1.66
C ILE A 143 2.10 13.49 2.01
N GLY A 144 1.50 13.55 3.22
CA GLY A 144 0.50 12.60 3.66
C GLY A 144 -0.86 12.92 3.05
N PHE A 145 -1.54 11.90 2.57
CA PHE A 145 -2.90 11.96 2.04
C PHE A 145 -3.71 10.80 2.61
N GLY A 146 -4.98 11.04 2.88
CA GLY A 146 -5.89 9.99 3.34
C GLY A 146 -7.34 10.45 3.31
N CYS A 147 -8.23 9.50 3.04
CA CYS A 147 -9.68 9.71 3.09
C CYS A 147 -10.38 8.43 3.51
N GLN A 148 -11.69 8.45 3.69
CA GLN A 148 -12.45 7.26 4.08
C GLN A 148 -12.29 6.08 3.10
N LEU A 149 -12.04 6.36 1.83
CA LEU A 149 -11.90 5.33 0.78
C LEU A 149 -10.50 4.70 0.72
N THR A 150 -9.52 5.26 1.44
CA THR A 150 -8.16 4.72 1.53
C THR A 150 -7.93 3.81 2.74
N PHE A 151 -8.93 3.62 3.60
CA PHE A 151 -8.87 2.57 4.62
C PHE A 151 -8.80 1.19 3.95
N PRO A 152 -7.88 0.30 4.37
CA PRO A 152 -7.92 -1.09 3.93
C PRO A 152 -9.26 -1.74 4.24
N THR A 153 -9.83 -2.40 3.22
CA THR A 153 -11.06 -3.20 3.38
C THR A 153 -10.81 -4.45 4.23
N LEU A 154 -9.59 -4.98 4.12
CA LEU A 154 -9.12 -6.14 4.89
C LEU A 154 -7.64 -5.95 5.20
N SER A 155 -7.26 -6.20 6.46
CA SER A 155 -5.87 -6.24 6.89
C SER A 155 -5.54 -7.61 7.44
N ILE A 156 -4.50 -8.25 6.87
CA ILE A 156 -4.03 -9.57 7.28
C ILE A 156 -2.70 -9.39 8.01
N VAL A 157 -2.75 -9.38 9.33
CA VAL A 157 -1.57 -9.21 10.19
C VAL A 157 -1.11 -10.59 10.66
N ASP A 158 -0.08 -11.12 10.00
CA ASP A 158 0.53 -12.40 10.32
C ASP A 158 1.93 -12.16 10.89
N PRO A 159 2.18 -12.42 12.18
CA PRO A 159 3.49 -12.21 12.80
C PRO A 159 4.60 -13.03 12.16
N GLU A 160 4.30 -14.15 11.52
CA GLU A 160 5.30 -14.96 10.80
C GLU A 160 5.94 -14.21 9.64
N LEU A 161 5.26 -13.24 9.05
CA LEU A 161 5.80 -12.40 7.98
C LEU A 161 6.84 -11.38 8.49
N MET A 162 6.95 -11.21 9.79
CA MET A 162 7.84 -10.22 10.43
C MET A 162 9.11 -10.85 11.04
N VAL A 163 9.18 -12.18 11.16
CA VAL A 163 10.33 -12.87 11.80
C VAL A 163 11.64 -12.73 11.04
N SER A 164 11.60 -12.38 9.77
CA SER A 164 12.79 -12.18 8.93
C SER A 164 13.41 -10.78 9.03
N ILE A 165 12.79 -9.89 9.83
CA ILE A 165 13.26 -8.50 9.98
C ILE A 165 14.57 -8.49 10.77
N PRO A 166 15.66 -7.86 10.27
CA PRO A 166 16.89 -7.72 11.01
C PRO A 166 16.70 -6.97 12.34
N PRO A 167 17.45 -7.32 13.41
CA PRO A 167 17.27 -6.74 14.74
C PRO A 167 17.33 -5.20 14.79
N HIS A 168 18.21 -4.58 14.01
CA HIS A 168 18.30 -3.12 13.96
C HIS A 168 17.05 -2.47 13.36
N LEU A 169 16.42 -3.08 12.35
CA LEU A 169 15.15 -2.59 11.79
C LEU A 169 13.99 -2.84 12.74
N THR A 170 14.01 -3.94 13.50
CA THR A 170 13.03 -4.18 14.56
C THR A 170 13.09 -3.08 15.63
N ALA A 171 14.30 -2.65 16.02
CA ALA A 171 14.46 -1.53 16.94
C ALA A 171 13.88 -0.23 16.38
N TYR A 172 14.14 0.10 15.10
CA TYR A 172 13.60 1.30 14.46
C TYR A 172 12.07 1.27 14.39
N GLN A 173 11.48 0.11 14.09
CA GLN A 173 10.03 -0.07 14.10
C GLN A 173 9.42 0.11 15.50
N GLY A 174 10.12 -0.37 16.54
CA GLY A 174 9.71 -0.15 17.93
C GLY A 174 9.68 1.32 18.31
N PHE A 175 10.69 2.10 17.89
CA PHE A 175 10.70 3.55 18.09
C PHE A 175 9.61 4.25 17.27
N ASP A 176 9.36 3.84 16.04
CA ASP A 176 8.30 4.36 15.19
C ASP A 176 6.94 4.19 15.86
N ALA A 177 6.63 2.97 16.32
CA ALA A 177 5.40 2.70 17.07
C ALA A 177 5.29 3.53 18.37
N PHE A 178 6.41 3.68 19.09
CA PHE A 178 6.46 4.48 20.31
C PHE A 178 6.15 5.96 20.03
N PHE A 179 6.75 6.54 19.01
CA PHE A 179 6.51 7.94 18.65
C PHE A 179 5.07 8.16 18.17
N HIS A 180 4.51 7.30 17.37
CA HIS A 180 3.10 7.37 16.97
C HIS A 180 2.16 7.34 18.19
N ALA A 181 2.46 6.51 19.19
CA ALA A 181 1.68 6.47 20.42
C ALA A 181 1.87 7.74 21.27
N ALA A 182 3.11 8.23 21.37
CA ALA A 182 3.44 9.41 22.17
C ALA A 182 2.85 10.70 21.58
N GLU A 183 2.94 10.90 20.27
CA GLU A 183 2.38 12.07 19.56
C GLU A 183 0.87 12.22 19.75
N ARG A 184 0.15 11.11 19.95
CA ARG A 184 -1.28 11.16 20.23
C ARG A 184 -1.63 11.56 21.64
N PHE A 185 -0.66 11.49 22.55
CA PHE A 185 -0.86 11.79 23.96
C PHE A 185 -0.53 13.25 24.32
N ILE A 186 0.25 13.93 23.47
CA ILE A 186 0.63 15.34 23.61
C ILE A 186 -0.34 16.23 22.84
#